data_372b5d3d1c1ef8c33eb2d5d66d548e42
#
_entry.id   372b5d3d1c1ef8c33eb2d5d66d548e42
#
_cell.length_a   1.000
_cell.length_b   1.000
_cell.length_c   1.000
_cell.angle_alpha   90.00
_cell.angle_beta   90.00
_cell.angle_gamma   90.00
#
_symmetry.space_group_name_H-M   'P 1'
#
loop_
_entity.id
_entity.type
_entity.pdbx_description
1 polymer ?
#
loop_
_entity_poly.entity_id
_entity_poly.type
_entity_poly.pdbx_seq_one_letter_code
_entity_poly.pdbx_strand_id
1 'polypeptide(L)' 'MANKNYYEILGVNKNASDDEIKKAYRSLAKKYHPDLNPGNAEAAEKLKEVNQAFSVLSDKTKKQN' A
#
# COMPACT_ATOMS: atom_id res chain seq x y z
N MET A 1 4.08 2.45 -19.39
CA MET A 1 3.96 2.50 -19.00
C MET A 1 3.75 1.91 -18.05
N ALA A 2 3.83 1.54 -17.63
CA ALA A 2 3.50 1.00 -16.82
C ALA A 2 4.06 0.96 -15.60
N ASN A 3 4.77 1.70 -15.21
CA ASN A 3 5.31 1.68 -13.95
C ASN A 3 4.39 2.16 -12.95
N LYS A 4 3.84 1.34 -12.15
CA LYS A 4 3.03 1.77 -11.05
C LYS A 4 3.94 2.39 -10.05
N ASN A 5 3.58 3.56 -9.60
CA ASN A 5 4.32 4.23 -8.55
C ASN A 5 3.77 3.78 -7.21
N TYR A 6 4.46 2.87 -6.58
CA TYR A 6 3.97 2.32 -5.32
C TYR A 6 3.90 3.37 -4.21
N TYR A 7 4.76 4.37 -4.29
CA TYR A 7 4.69 5.45 -3.30
C TYR A 7 3.39 6.21 -3.44
N GLU A 8 2.95 6.42 -4.68
CA GLU A 8 1.70 7.10 -4.92
C GLU A 8 0.52 6.26 -4.46
N ILE A 9 0.59 4.97 -4.69
CA ILE A 9 -0.47 4.09 -4.27
C ILE A 9 -0.68 4.18 -2.77
N LEU A 10 0.42 4.24 -2.03
CA LEU A 10 0.33 4.37 -0.59
C LEU A 10 0.12 5.81 -0.14
N GLY A 11 0.26 6.75 -1.07
CA GLY A 11 0.07 8.14 -0.71
C GLY A 11 1.20 8.72 0.11
N VAL A 12 2.41 8.24 -0.11
CA VAL A 12 3.55 8.74 0.63
C VAL A 12 4.59 9.29 -0.31
N ASN A 13 5.55 9.97 0.26
CA ASN A 13 6.63 10.57 -0.51
C ASN A 13 7.64 9.51 -0.90
N LYS A 14 8.41 9.79 -1.95
CA LYS A 14 9.45 8.89 -2.34
C LYS A 14 10.47 8.71 -1.23
N ASN A 15 10.65 9.72 -0.44
CA ASN A 15 11.59 9.67 0.66
C ASN A 15 10.98 9.22 1.97
N ALA A 16 9.79 8.66 1.91
CA ALA A 16 9.11 8.25 3.12
C ALA A 16 9.91 7.17 3.85
N SER A 17 9.92 7.25 5.15
CA SER A 17 10.62 6.26 5.95
C SER A 17 9.79 4.99 6.05
N ASP A 18 10.39 3.94 6.56
CA ASP A 18 9.67 2.68 6.75
C ASP A 18 8.46 2.87 7.63
N ASP A 19 8.61 3.67 8.65
CA ASP A 19 7.49 3.94 9.55
C ASP A 19 6.34 4.62 8.82
N GLU A 20 6.68 5.57 7.99
CA GLU A 20 5.66 6.28 7.23
C GLU A 20 4.96 5.35 6.26
N ILE A 21 5.71 4.48 5.62
CA ILE A 21 5.14 3.53 4.69
C ILE A 21 4.22 2.57 5.42
N LYS A 22 4.64 2.10 6.58
CA LYS A 22 3.81 1.22 7.38
C LYS A 22 2.53 1.89 7.82
N LYS A 23 2.63 3.11 8.28
CA LYS A 23 1.48 3.84 8.71
C LYS A 23 0.50 4.04 7.57
N ALA A 24 1.01 4.41 6.41
CA ALA A 24 0.16 4.62 5.25
C ALA A 24 -0.52 3.32 4.86
N TYR A 25 0.22 2.23 4.89
CA TYR A 25 -0.34 0.94 4.54
C TYR A 25 -1.49 0.58 5.49
N ARG A 26 -1.27 0.75 6.78
CA ARG A 26 -2.28 0.42 7.76
C ARG A 26 -3.54 1.25 7.56
N SER A 27 -3.35 2.54 7.32
CA SER A 27 -4.47 3.43 7.11
C SER A 27 -5.28 3.01 5.90
N LEU A 28 -4.60 2.72 4.81
CA LEU A 28 -5.29 2.34 3.59
C LEU A 28 -5.93 0.98 3.70
N ALA A 29 -5.23 0.07 4.37
CA ALA A 29 -5.78 -1.28 4.54
C ALA A 29 -7.07 -1.21 5.34
N LYS A 30 -7.11 -0.33 6.32
CA LYS A 30 -8.30 -0.17 7.11
C LYS A 30 -9.41 0.48 6.28
N LYS A 31 -9.03 1.49 5.49
CA LYS A 31 -10.00 2.20 4.70
C LYS A 31 -10.67 1.31 3.66
N TYR A 32 -9.92 0.42 3.05
CA TYR A 32 -10.45 -0.43 2.00
C TYR A 32 -10.73 -1.85 2.46
N HIS A 33 -10.77 -2.07 3.76
CA HIS A 33 -11.00 -3.41 4.28
C HIS A 33 -12.38 -3.91 3.86
N PRO A 34 -12.48 -5.18 3.48
CA PRO A 34 -13.77 -5.71 3.03
C PRO A 34 -14.86 -5.65 4.10
N ASP A 35 -14.46 -5.73 5.37
CA ASP A 35 -15.42 -5.64 6.44
C ASP A 35 -16.10 -4.28 6.48
N LEU A 36 -15.36 -3.26 6.15
CA LEU A 36 -15.88 -1.90 6.14
C LEU A 36 -16.49 -1.54 4.80
N ASN A 37 -16.17 -2.29 3.77
CA ASN A 37 -16.67 -2.02 2.43
C ASN A 37 -17.24 -3.28 1.81
N PRO A 38 -18.25 -3.85 2.43
CA PRO A 38 -18.79 -5.12 1.92
C PRO A 38 -19.39 -4.93 0.54
N GLY A 39 -19.06 -5.84 -0.35
CA GLY A 39 -19.61 -5.78 -1.68
C GLY A 39 -19.02 -4.72 -2.56
N ASN A 40 -17.96 -4.06 -2.11
CA ASN A 40 -17.35 -3.01 -2.90
C ASN A 40 -16.13 -3.57 -3.63
N ALA A 41 -16.30 -3.85 -4.91
CA ALA A 41 -15.22 -4.43 -5.68
C ALA A 41 -14.06 -3.47 -5.86
N GLU A 42 -14.36 -2.20 -5.94
CA GLU A 42 -13.33 -1.19 -6.07
C GLU A 42 -12.42 -1.16 -4.87
N ALA A 43 -13.01 -1.24 -3.71
CA ALA A 43 -12.22 -1.22 -2.48
C ALA A 43 -11.33 -2.45 -2.41
N ALA A 44 -11.84 -3.58 -2.84
CA ALA A 44 -11.05 -4.80 -2.83
C ALA A 44 -9.86 -4.67 -3.77
N GLU A 45 -10.07 -4.07 -4.92
CA GLU A 45 -8.99 -3.88 -5.87
C GLU A 45 -7.95 -2.92 -5.36
N LYS A 46 -8.42 -1.87 -4.72
CA LYS A 46 -7.49 -0.90 -4.15
C LYS A 46 -6.66 -1.55 -3.05
N LEU A 47 -7.29 -2.36 -2.25
CA LEU A 47 -6.56 -3.05 -1.19
C LEU A 47 -5.49 -3.96 -1.77
N LYS A 48 -5.80 -4.60 -2.89
CA LYS A 48 -4.84 -5.43 -3.55
C LYS A 48 -3.61 -4.62 -3.95
N GLU A 49 -3.84 -3.46 -4.53
CA GLU A 49 -2.75 -2.60 -4.95
C GLU A 49 -1.95 -2.12 -3.74
N VAL A 50 -2.65 -1.78 -2.68
CA VAL A 50 -1.99 -1.32 -1.47
C VAL A 50 -1.10 -2.42 -0.91
N ASN A 51 -1.62 -3.64 -0.87
CA ASN A 51 -0.85 -4.76 -0.40
C ASN A 51 0.39 -5.00 -1.25
N GLN A 52 0.22 -4.89 -2.54
CA GLN A 52 1.33 -5.10 -3.45
C GLN A 52 2.39 -4.02 -3.27
N ALA A 53 1.95 -2.79 -3.17
CA ALA A 53 2.88 -1.68 -2.99
C ALA A 53 3.67 -1.85 -1.71
N PHE A 54 2.98 -2.18 -0.63
CA PHE A 54 3.65 -2.36 0.64
C PHE A 54 4.62 -3.53 0.59
N SER A 55 4.21 -4.61 -0.06
CA SER A 55 5.06 -5.78 -0.16
C SER A 55 6.36 -5.46 -0.90
N VAL A 56 6.24 -4.73 -1.99
CA VAL A 56 7.41 -4.37 -2.78
C VAL A 56 8.34 -3.45 -2.00
N LEU A 57 7.78 -2.43 -1.38
CA LEU A 57 8.61 -1.47 -0.67
C LEU A 57 9.20 -2.08 0.59
N SER A 58 8.45 -2.91 1.25
CA SER A 58 8.92 -3.56 2.46
C SER A 58 9.98 -4.62 2.15
N ASP A 59 9.77 -5.34 1.08
CA ASP A 59 10.71 -6.37 0.67
C ASP A 59 12.06 -5.77 0.34
N LYS A 60 12.04 -4.62 -0.31
CA LYS A 60 13.23 -3.93 -0.64
C LYS A 60 14.04 -3.61 0.61
N THR A 61 13.37 -3.19 1.64
CA THR A 61 14.03 -2.88 2.89
C THR A 61 14.61 -4.13 3.50
N LYS A 62 13.88 -5.20 3.44
CA LYS A 62 14.37 -6.44 3.99
C LYS A 62 15.59 -6.93 3.28
N LYS A 63 15.61 -6.78 1.99
CA LYS A 63 16.73 -7.27 1.23
C LYS A 63 18.00 -6.57 1.55
N GLN A 64 17.90 -5.40 2.05
CA GLN A 64 19.05 -4.68 2.37
C GLN A 64 19.77 -5.16 3.55
N ASN A 65 19.25 -6.01 4.29
CA ASN A 65 19.93 -6.52 5.43
C ASN A 65 21.13 -7.30 5.11
#